data_97c6c52324a43dce6d903e0b7b11dbea
#
_entry.id   97c6c52324a43dce6d903e0b7b11dbea
#
_cell.length_a   1.000
_cell.length_b   1.000
_cell.length_c   1.000
_cell.angle_alpha   90.00
_cell.angle_beta   90.00
_cell.angle_gamma   90.00
#
_symmetry.space_group_name_H-M   'P 1'
#
loop_
_entity.id
_entity.type
_entity.pdbx_description
1 polymer ?
#
loop_
_entity_poly.entity_id
_entity_poly.type
_entity_poly.pdbx_seq_one_letter_code
_entity_poly.pdbx_strand_id
1 'polypeptide(L)'
;MLSKELFMPHFNFKKIFFLFAFIFSISLYAKYEIEINYESGFEFKSQQLLIETLRKINSKRKIEKVLISEDWIENYSIMQKPFQKKIFIRIKNREPILVLNDEFFYDKNLFRFEYDKSKKDIIFVSAPEDLVEDALKIIARCEGSIKIKTIKYSHVTGWDIKTDKFLIRFGKHLTEKKFQNFEDTLNYLFEIGKNPSIIDIRYKDGVAIKYGK
;
A
#
# COMPACT_ATOMS: atom_id res chain seq x y z
N MET A 1 -25.04 37.22 -77.78
CA MET A 1 -25.73 36.74 -76.56
C MET A 1 -25.13 35.39 -76.21
N LEU A 2 -24.12 35.37 -75.38
CA LEU A 2 -23.37 34.15 -74.98
C LEU A 2 -23.92 33.70 -73.66
N SER A 3 -24.58 32.54 -73.64
CA SER A 3 -24.98 31.87 -72.38
C SER A 3 -23.76 31.14 -71.76
N LYS A 4 -23.31 31.58 -70.57
CA LYS A 4 -22.36 30.88 -69.76
C LYS A 4 -23.09 29.75 -69.04
N GLU A 5 -22.84 28.51 -69.47
CA GLU A 5 -23.24 27.36 -68.72
C GLU A 5 -22.34 27.25 -67.46
N LEU A 6 -22.95 27.26 -66.26
CA LEU A 6 -22.31 27.07 -64.98
C LEU A 6 -22.06 25.58 -64.82
N PHE A 7 -20.79 25.18 -64.94
CA PHE A 7 -20.35 23.80 -64.67
C PHE A 7 -20.38 23.56 -63.15
N MET A 8 -21.46 22.97 -62.64
CA MET A 8 -21.48 22.49 -61.26
C MET A 8 -20.73 21.16 -61.16
N PRO A 9 -19.65 21.05 -60.36
CA PRO A 9 -19.00 19.78 -60.21
C PRO A 9 -19.93 18.82 -59.47
N HIS A 10 -20.23 17.66 -60.04
CA HIS A 10 -20.93 16.56 -59.38
C HIS A 10 -20.17 16.12 -58.15
N PHE A 11 -20.60 16.63 -57.00
CA PHE A 11 -20.04 16.29 -55.70
C PHE A 11 -20.43 14.85 -55.35
N ASN A 12 -19.49 13.93 -55.43
CA ASN A 12 -19.73 12.50 -55.26
C ASN A 12 -19.81 12.17 -53.75
N PHE A 13 -20.98 12.40 -53.14
CA PHE A 13 -21.29 12.23 -51.74
C PHE A 13 -20.89 10.85 -51.20
N LYS A 14 -20.95 9.80 -52.03
CA LYS A 14 -20.50 8.44 -51.68
C LYS A 14 -18.99 8.36 -51.41
N LYS A 15 -18.16 9.06 -52.19
CA LYS A 15 -16.69 9.07 -52.01
C LYS A 15 -16.30 9.80 -50.71
N ILE A 16 -17.00 10.88 -50.36
CA ILE A 16 -16.76 11.62 -49.14
C ILE A 16 -17.19 10.81 -47.93
N PHE A 17 -18.33 10.10 -48.00
CA PHE A 17 -18.76 9.21 -46.93
C PHE A 17 -17.80 8.06 -46.70
N PHE A 18 -17.27 7.43 -47.75
CA PHE A 18 -16.23 6.39 -47.63
C PHE A 18 -14.90 6.93 -47.07
N LEU A 19 -14.51 8.15 -47.45
CA LEU A 19 -13.30 8.78 -46.88
C LEU A 19 -13.47 9.09 -45.38
N PHE A 20 -14.64 9.59 -44.98
CA PHE A 20 -15.01 9.82 -43.58
C PHE A 20 -15.05 8.49 -42.77
N ALA A 21 -15.66 7.45 -43.32
CA ALA A 21 -15.71 6.12 -42.69
C ALA A 21 -14.32 5.50 -42.56
N PHE A 22 -13.43 5.72 -43.53
CA PHE A 22 -12.04 5.23 -43.48
C PHE A 22 -11.20 6.00 -42.45
N ILE A 23 -11.34 7.32 -42.36
CA ILE A 23 -10.67 8.15 -41.35
C ILE A 23 -11.17 7.77 -39.94
N PHE A 24 -12.49 7.51 -39.80
CA PHE A 24 -13.07 7.10 -38.52
C PHE A 24 -12.60 5.71 -38.07
N SER A 25 -12.42 4.77 -39.02
CA SER A 25 -11.91 3.43 -38.70
C SER A 25 -10.42 3.42 -38.29
N ILE A 26 -9.59 4.31 -38.81
CA ILE A 26 -8.19 4.44 -38.39
C ILE A 26 -8.08 5.01 -36.97
N SER A 27 -9.00 5.88 -36.56
CA SER A 27 -9.04 6.41 -35.19
C SER A 27 -9.35 5.35 -34.11
N LEU A 28 -10.07 4.28 -34.50
CA LEU A 28 -10.43 3.19 -33.57
C LEU A 28 -9.26 2.28 -33.16
N TYR A 29 -8.16 2.28 -33.93
CA TYR A 29 -6.95 1.48 -33.64
C TYR A 29 -5.80 2.28 -33.01
N ALA A 30 -6.03 3.53 -32.65
CA ALA A 30 -5.00 4.35 -32.06
C ALA A 30 -4.66 3.87 -30.65
N LYS A 31 -3.45 3.35 -30.46
CA LYS A 31 -2.91 2.98 -29.16
C LYS A 31 -2.80 4.22 -28.28
N TYR A 32 -3.41 4.17 -27.10
CA TYR A 32 -3.27 5.22 -26.09
C TYR A 32 -1.93 5.13 -25.40
N GLU A 33 -1.28 6.26 -25.18
CA GLU A 33 -0.14 6.38 -24.28
C GLU A 33 -0.68 6.39 -22.83
N ILE A 34 -0.13 5.55 -21.96
CA ILE A 34 -0.55 5.44 -20.57
C ILE A 34 0.49 6.10 -19.67
N GLU A 35 0.08 7.12 -18.95
CA GLU A 35 0.88 7.80 -17.93
C GLU A 35 0.35 7.41 -16.55
N ILE A 36 1.22 6.85 -15.68
CA ILE A 36 0.86 6.39 -14.34
C ILE A 36 1.59 7.25 -13.32
N ASN A 37 0.83 7.78 -12.36
CA ASN A 37 1.35 8.53 -11.21
C ASN A 37 0.92 7.86 -9.91
N TYR A 38 1.87 7.61 -9.02
CA TYR A 38 1.64 7.07 -7.69
C TYR A 38 1.63 8.21 -6.66
N GLU A 39 0.59 8.23 -5.79
CA GLU A 39 0.43 9.29 -4.77
C GLU A 39 1.11 8.95 -3.45
N SER A 40 1.33 7.67 -3.15
CA SER A 40 1.96 7.21 -1.91
C SER A 40 3.37 6.67 -2.13
N GLY A 41 4.21 6.81 -1.10
CA GLY A 41 5.63 6.49 -1.19
C GLY A 41 6.01 5.02 -1.00
N PHE A 42 5.05 4.13 -0.73
CA PHE A 42 5.35 2.70 -0.60
C PHE A 42 5.44 2.05 -1.98
N GLU A 43 6.58 1.40 -2.27
CA GLU A 43 6.83 0.73 -3.54
C GLU A 43 6.65 -0.79 -3.40
N PHE A 44 5.67 -1.34 -4.12
CA PHE A 44 5.44 -2.78 -4.24
C PHE A 44 6.21 -3.36 -5.43
N LYS A 45 6.66 -4.60 -5.33
CA LYS A 45 7.29 -5.31 -6.48
C LYS A 45 6.32 -5.47 -7.65
N SER A 46 5.05 -5.70 -7.35
CA SER A 46 3.97 -5.84 -8.33
C SER A 46 3.71 -4.59 -9.17
N GLN A 47 4.14 -3.39 -8.71
CA GLN A 47 3.97 -2.15 -9.47
C GLN A 47 4.58 -2.21 -10.88
N GLN A 48 5.77 -2.79 -11.00
CA GLN A 48 6.44 -2.88 -12.30
C GLN A 48 5.68 -3.78 -13.26
N LEU A 49 5.20 -4.93 -12.77
CA LEU A 49 4.37 -5.85 -13.55
C LEU A 49 3.04 -5.20 -13.95
N LEU A 50 2.43 -4.45 -13.02
CA LEU A 50 1.20 -3.68 -13.29
C LEU A 50 1.42 -2.67 -14.42
N ILE A 51 2.49 -1.89 -14.38
CA ILE A 51 2.84 -0.90 -15.43
C ILE A 51 2.96 -1.59 -16.79
N GLU A 52 3.69 -2.70 -16.86
CA GLU A 52 3.85 -3.45 -18.11
C GLU A 52 2.53 -4.02 -18.62
N THR A 53 1.67 -4.48 -17.74
CA THR A 53 0.34 -5.00 -18.07
C THR A 53 -0.57 -3.90 -18.59
N LEU A 54 -0.62 -2.77 -17.91
CA LEU A 54 -1.46 -1.63 -18.30
C LEU A 54 -1.05 -1.05 -19.66
N ARG A 55 0.26 -0.98 -19.96
CA ARG A 55 0.78 -0.49 -21.26
C ARG A 55 0.33 -1.32 -22.46
N LYS A 56 -0.09 -2.57 -22.25
CA LYS A 56 -0.61 -3.47 -23.30
C LYS A 56 -2.11 -3.32 -23.52
N ILE A 57 -2.81 -2.57 -22.66
CA ILE A 57 -4.28 -2.45 -22.66
C ILE A 57 -4.69 -1.15 -23.32
N ASN A 58 -5.66 -1.20 -24.25
CA ASN A 58 -6.19 -0.04 -24.97
C ASN A 58 -7.62 0.34 -24.56
N SER A 59 -8.17 -0.27 -23.50
CA SER A 59 -9.55 -0.09 -23.08
C SER A 59 -9.63 0.32 -21.61
N LYS A 60 -10.31 1.45 -21.33
CA LYS A 60 -10.56 1.94 -19.99
C LYS A 60 -11.17 0.86 -19.08
N ARG A 61 -12.19 0.12 -19.56
CA ARG A 61 -12.82 -0.97 -18.79
C ARG A 61 -11.85 -2.10 -18.41
N LYS A 62 -10.91 -2.43 -19.32
CA LYS A 62 -9.89 -3.46 -19.02
C LYS A 62 -8.87 -2.94 -18.02
N ILE A 63 -8.48 -1.67 -18.12
CA ILE A 63 -7.61 -1.00 -17.14
C ILE A 63 -8.27 -1.03 -15.75
N GLU A 64 -9.53 -0.62 -15.64
CA GLU A 64 -10.29 -0.65 -14.38
C GLU A 64 -10.32 -2.05 -13.76
N LYS A 65 -10.58 -3.09 -14.56
CA LYS A 65 -10.58 -4.47 -14.06
C LYS A 65 -9.23 -4.89 -13.48
N VAL A 66 -8.13 -4.52 -14.13
CA VAL A 66 -6.77 -4.82 -13.64
C VAL A 66 -6.50 -4.06 -12.35
N LEU A 67 -6.84 -2.76 -12.26
CA LEU A 67 -6.62 -1.97 -11.06
C LEU A 67 -7.44 -2.48 -9.86
N ILE A 68 -8.68 -2.91 -10.08
CA ILE A 68 -9.55 -3.47 -9.02
C ILE A 68 -9.02 -4.82 -8.51
N SER A 69 -8.33 -5.60 -9.34
CA SER A 69 -7.78 -6.89 -8.93
C SER A 69 -6.51 -6.80 -8.08
N GLU A 70 -5.95 -5.60 -7.93
CA GLU A 70 -4.73 -5.36 -7.14
C GLU A 70 -5.09 -4.90 -5.72
N ASP A 71 -5.06 -5.78 -4.74
CA ASP A 71 -5.47 -5.51 -3.35
C ASP A 71 -4.62 -4.43 -2.66
N TRP A 72 -3.38 -4.22 -3.11
CA TRP A 72 -2.49 -3.19 -2.59
C TRP A 72 -2.85 -1.76 -3.07
N ILE A 73 -3.79 -1.62 -4.02
CA ILE A 73 -4.32 -0.32 -4.44
C ILE A 73 -5.44 0.09 -3.48
N GLU A 74 -5.26 1.22 -2.79
CA GLU A 74 -6.30 1.80 -1.92
C GLU A 74 -7.36 2.54 -2.73
N ASN A 75 -6.90 3.34 -3.70
CA ASN A 75 -7.78 4.13 -4.57
C ASN A 75 -7.09 4.41 -5.90
N TYR A 76 -7.89 4.70 -6.94
CA TYR A 76 -7.36 5.10 -8.24
C TYR A 76 -8.32 6.06 -8.95
N SER A 77 -7.77 6.84 -9.90
CA SER A 77 -8.57 7.61 -10.86
C SER A 77 -8.02 7.43 -12.27
N ILE A 78 -8.92 7.41 -13.26
CA ILE A 78 -8.57 7.27 -14.66
C ILE A 78 -9.17 8.43 -15.44
N MET A 79 -8.31 9.22 -16.10
CA MET A 79 -8.69 10.31 -16.99
C MET A 79 -8.23 9.98 -18.40
N GLN A 80 -9.18 9.87 -19.32
CA GLN A 80 -8.90 9.66 -20.73
C GLN A 80 -9.01 10.99 -21.50
N LYS A 81 -7.95 11.33 -22.26
CA LYS A 81 -7.92 12.49 -23.17
C LYS A 81 -7.88 12.00 -24.62
N PRO A 82 -9.04 11.84 -25.30
CA PRO A 82 -9.12 11.22 -26.61
C PRO A 82 -8.30 11.95 -27.68
N PHE A 83 -8.36 13.28 -27.70
CA PHE A 83 -7.64 14.10 -28.68
C PHE A 83 -6.11 14.02 -28.54
N GLN A 84 -5.61 13.79 -27.33
CA GLN A 84 -4.18 13.62 -27.06
C GLN A 84 -3.75 12.16 -27.13
N LYS A 85 -4.68 11.23 -27.33
CA LYS A 85 -4.46 9.77 -27.28
C LYS A 85 -3.75 9.34 -25.99
N LYS A 86 -4.10 9.96 -24.85
CA LYS A 86 -3.50 9.70 -23.54
C LYS A 86 -4.53 9.22 -22.51
N ILE A 87 -4.09 8.30 -21.66
CA ILE A 87 -4.81 7.86 -20.47
C ILE A 87 -3.90 8.14 -19.27
N PHE A 88 -4.38 9.00 -18.37
CA PHE A 88 -3.71 9.30 -17.10
C PHE A 88 -4.33 8.41 -16.02
N ILE A 89 -3.49 7.68 -15.32
CA ILE A 89 -3.89 6.84 -14.20
C ILE A 89 -3.18 7.38 -12.97
N ARG A 90 -3.95 7.72 -11.94
CA ARG A 90 -3.42 8.11 -10.64
C ARG A 90 -3.77 7.01 -9.66
N ILE A 91 -2.78 6.50 -8.94
CA ILE A 91 -2.92 5.37 -8.04
C ILE A 91 -2.47 5.80 -6.65
N LYS A 92 -3.32 5.56 -5.65
CA LYS A 92 -2.98 5.66 -4.24
C LYS A 92 -2.75 4.26 -3.69
N ASN A 93 -1.52 3.96 -3.29
CA ASN A 93 -1.15 2.69 -2.71
C ASN A 93 -1.60 2.61 -1.26
N ARG A 94 -1.91 1.40 -0.77
CA ARG A 94 -2.03 1.15 0.67
C ARG A 94 -0.66 1.25 1.33
N GLU A 95 -0.64 1.75 2.56
CA GLU A 95 0.57 1.81 3.36
C GLU A 95 0.53 0.72 4.42
N PRO A 96 1.30 -0.37 4.23
CA PRO A 96 1.32 -1.44 5.20
C PRO A 96 2.07 -1.01 6.47
N ILE A 97 1.54 -1.41 7.63
CA ILE A 97 2.15 -1.18 8.94
C ILE A 97 2.92 -2.40 9.41
N LEU A 98 2.39 -3.58 9.13
CA LEU A 98 3.01 -4.84 9.54
C LEU A 98 2.83 -5.94 8.49
N VAL A 99 3.67 -6.98 8.61
CA VAL A 99 3.51 -8.27 7.94
C VAL A 99 3.16 -9.32 8.98
N LEU A 100 2.04 -10.00 8.80
CA LEU A 100 1.63 -11.12 9.64
C LEU A 100 2.10 -12.45 9.04
N ASN A 101 2.83 -13.25 9.84
CA ASN A 101 3.26 -14.63 9.55
C ASN A 101 3.99 -14.82 8.21
N ASP A 102 4.67 -13.76 7.69
CA ASP A 102 5.30 -13.75 6.36
C ASP A 102 4.33 -13.96 5.17
N GLU A 103 3.03 -13.79 5.37
CA GLU A 103 2.01 -14.08 4.36
C GLU A 103 1.26 -12.82 3.92
N PHE A 104 0.87 -11.96 4.86
CA PHE A 104 -0.02 -10.84 4.60
C PHE A 104 0.48 -9.53 5.18
N PHE A 105 0.32 -8.47 4.39
CA PHE A 105 0.35 -7.11 4.89
C PHE A 105 -0.95 -6.74 5.59
N TYR A 106 -0.84 -5.86 6.58
CA TYR A 106 -1.97 -5.16 7.20
C TYR A 106 -1.71 -3.66 7.23
N ASP A 107 -2.70 -2.88 6.78
CA ASP A 107 -2.69 -1.42 6.94
C ASP A 107 -3.28 -0.99 8.30
N LYS A 108 -3.30 0.31 8.57
CA LYS A 108 -3.87 0.89 9.81
C LYS A 108 -5.37 0.62 10.02
N ASN A 109 -6.09 0.26 8.96
CA ASN A 109 -7.52 -0.03 8.99
C ASN A 109 -7.81 -1.52 9.08
N LEU A 110 -6.81 -2.34 9.41
CA LEU A 110 -6.90 -3.82 9.44
C LEU A 110 -7.22 -4.42 8.07
N PHE A 111 -7.02 -3.70 6.98
CA PHE A 111 -7.19 -4.27 5.66
C PHE A 111 -6.00 -5.19 5.35
N ARG A 112 -6.32 -6.45 5.02
CA ARG A 112 -5.35 -7.50 4.70
C ARG A 112 -5.12 -7.56 3.19
N PHE A 113 -3.86 -7.66 2.77
CA PHE A 113 -3.48 -7.90 1.38
C PHE A 113 -2.17 -8.69 1.29
N GLU A 114 -1.89 -9.28 0.12
CA GLU A 114 -0.79 -10.21 -0.07
C GLU A 114 0.59 -9.56 0.16
N TYR A 115 1.47 -10.25 0.90
CA TYR A 115 2.85 -9.82 1.12
C TYR A 115 3.73 -10.21 -0.07
N ASP A 116 4.16 -9.23 -0.86
CA ASP A 116 4.98 -9.41 -2.06
C ASP A 116 6.50 -9.37 -1.80
N LYS A 117 6.93 -9.34 -0.54
CA LYS A 117 8.34 -9.25 -0.09
C LYS A 117 9.08 -8.00 -0.61
N SER A 118 8.36 -6.91 -0.85
CA SER A 118 8.88 -5.69 -1.44
C SER A 118 9.68 -4.80 -0.48
N LYS A 119 9.40 -4.86 0.83
CA LYS A 119 10.02 -3.97 1.82
C LYS A 119 10.70 -4.73 2.94
N LYS A 120 11.94 -4.27 3.28
CA LYS A 120 12.74 -4.86 4.37
C LYS A 120 12.50 -4.19 5.73
N ASP A 121 12.13 -2.91 5.75
CA ASP A 121 11.97 -2.10 6.97
C ASP A 121 10.52 -2.05 7.45
N ILE A 122 9.86 -3.20 7.52
CA ILE A 122 8.51 -3.34 8.05
C ILE A 122 8.53 -4.18 9.30
N ILE A 123 7.53 -4.00 10.18
CA ILE A 123 7.39 -4.79 11.41
C ILE A 123 6.84 -6.17 11.07
N PHE A 124 7.58 -7.23 11.46
CA PHE A 124 7.12 -8.60 11.32
C PHE A 124 6.41 -9.05 12.58
N VAL A 125 5.19 -9.55 12.42
CA VAL A 125 4.35 -10.06 13.49
C VAL A 125 4.12 -11.56 13.29
N SER A 126 4.42 -12.35 14.33
CA SER A 126 4.09 -13.78 14.37
C SER A 126 3.04 -14.00 15.45
N ALA A 127 1.77 -14.14 15.04
CA ALA A 127 0.63 -14.27 15.93
C ALA A 127 -0.56 -14.92 15.20
N PRO A 128 -1.55 -15.45 15.94
CA PRO A 128 -2.87 -15.76 15.37
C PRO A 128 -3.52 -14.53 14.73
N GLU A 129 -4.29 -14.73 13.67
CA GLU A 129 -4.90 -13.63 12.89
C GLU A 129 -5.90 -12.80 13.72
N ASP A 130 -6.62 -13.44 14.64
CA ASP A 130 -7.54 -12.79 15.57
C ASP A 130 -6.87 -11.83 16.57
N LEU A 131 -5.55 -11.86 16.70
CA LEU A 131 -4.76 -10.97 17.54
C LEU A 131 -4.04 -9.83 16.78
N VAL A 132 -4.33 -9.65 15.51
CA VAL A 132 -3.71 -8.58 14.70
C VAL A 132 -4.03 -7.18 15.24
N GLU A 133 -5.24 -6.96 15.74
CA GLU A 133 -5.63 -5.68 16.35
C GLU A 133 -4.78 -5.36 17.58
N ASP A 134 -4.49 -6.36 18.42
CA ASP A 134 -3.58 -6.22 19.56
C ASP A 134 -2.15 -5.86 19.12
N ALA A 135 -1.67 -6.47 18.03
CA ALA A 135 -0.38 -6.13 17.47
C ALA A 135 -0.32 -4.69 16.97
N LEU A 136 -1.36 -4.21 16.27
CA LEU A 136 -1.48 -2.80 15.85
C LEU A 136 -1.54 -1.86 17.05
N LYS A 137 -2.25 -2.22 18.13
CA LYS A 137 -2.28 -1.44 19.37
C LYS A 137 -0.89 -1.30 19.98
N ILE A 138 -0.11 -2.39 20.04
CA ILE A 138 1.29 -2.36 20.50
C ILE A 138 2.11 -1.40 19.64
N ILE A 139 2.02 -1.52 18.31
CA ILE A 139 2.78 -0.68 17.38
C ILE A 139 2.45 0.80 17.61
N ALA A 140 1.16 1.15 17.64
CA ALA A 140 0.71 2.52 17.82
C ALA A 140 1.17 3.13 19.17
N ARG A 141 1.18 2.33 20.26
CA ARG A 141 1.62 2.78 21.60
C ARG A 141 3.14 2.93 21.70
N CYS A 142 3.90 2.22 20.87
CA CYS A 142 5.36 2.28 20.86
C CYS A 142 5.90 3.27 19.80
N GLU A 143 5.03 3.78 18.93
CA GLU A 143 5.42 4.71 17.85
C GLU A 143 6.08 5.98 18.43
N GLY A 144 7.20 6.37 17.84
CA GLY A 144 7.99 7.54 18.29
C GLY A 144 8.88 7.29 19.50
N SER A 145 8.64 6.25 20.32
CA SER A 145 9.42 5.95 21.53
C SER A 145 10.53 4.93 21.29
N ILE A 146 10.23 3.88 20.51
CA ILE A 146 11.16 2.79 20.22
C ILE A 146 11.00 2.29 18.78
N LYS A 147 12.10 1.77 18.20
CA LYS A 147 12.05 1.10 16.90
C LYS A 147 11.79 -0.39 17.07
N ILE A 148 10.57 -0.83 16.76
CA ILE A 148 10.18 -2.24 16.77
C ILE A 148 10.75 -2.94 15.55
N LYS A 149 11.33 -4.14 15.74
CA LYS A 149 11.76 -5.05 14.66
C LYS A 149 10.76 -6.16 14.42
N THR A 150 10.43 -6.89 15.49
CA THR A 150 9.50 -8.02 15.42
C THR A 150 8.62 -8.08 16.65
N ILE A 151 7.40 -8.56 16.46
CA ILE A 151 6.45 -8.85 17.52
C ILE A 151 6.08 -10.33 17.43
N LYS A 152 6.13 -11.04 18.54
CA LYS A 152 5.74 -12.45 18.61
C LYS A 152 4.72 -12.68 19.71
N TYR A 153 3.69 -13.44 19.42
CA TYR A 153 2.75 -13.94 20.40
C TYR A 153 2.99 -15.42 20.70
N SER A 154 2.91 -15.78 21.95
CA SER A 154 2.92 -17.17 22.41
C SER A 154 1.76 -17.41 23.37
N HIS A 155 1.03 -18.50 23.20
CA HIS A 155 -0.03 -18.90 24.13
C HIS A 155 0.46 -19.14 25.57
N VAL A 156 1.76 -19.37 25.75
CA VAL A 156 2.36 -19.56 27.08
C VAL A 156 2.76 -18.22 27.71
N THR A 157 3.52 -17.38 26.99
CA THR A 157 4.17 -16.17 27.54
C THR A 157 3.47 -14.87 27.17
N GLY A 158 2.59 -14.88 26.17
CA GLY A 158 1.95 -13.69 25.59
C GLY A 158 2.86 -12.97 24.59
N TRP A 159 2.81 -11.65 24.58
CA TRP A 159 3.49 -10.79 23.63
C TRP A 159 4.94 -10.52 24.02
N ASP A 160 5.84 -10.80 23.09
CA ASP A 160 7.27 -10.46 23.12
C ASP A 160 7.59 -9.51 21.96
N ILE A 161 8.18 -8.34 22.25
CA ILE A 161 8.50 -7.29 21.29
C ILE A 161 10.00 -7.11 21.24
N LYS A 162 10.61 -7.38 20.08
CA LYS A 162 12.04 -7.19 19.86
C LYS A 162 12.29 -5.82 19.23
N THR A 163 13.15 -5.04 19.87
CA THR A 163 13.65 -3.77 19.36
C THR A 163 15.10 -3.89 18.87
N ASP A 164 15.71 -2.80 18.49
CA ASP A 164 17.15 -2.75 18.17
C ASP A 164 18.02 -2.97 19.42
N LYS A 165 17.52 -2.60 20.61
CA LYS A 165 18.32 -2.52 21.84
C LYS A 165 17.96 -3.57 22.88
N PHE A 166 16.68 -3.91 23.02
CA PHE A 166 16.18 -4.77 24.10
C PHE A 166 14.94 -5.57 23.70
N LEU A 167 14.58 -6.55 24.51
CA LEU A 167 13.35 -7.31 24.43
C LEU A 167 12.34 -6.80 25.46
N ILE A 168 11.08 -6.61 25.04
CA ILE A 168 9.98 -6.25 25.94
C ILE A 168 9.02 -7.43 26.03
N ARG A 169 8.57 -7.76 27.25
CA ARG A 169 7.59 -8.83 27.52
C ARG A 169 6.33 -8.25 28.13
N PHE A 170 5.24 -8.19 27.39
CA PHE A 170 3.95 -7.66 27.86
C PHE A 170 3.04 -8.71 28.50
N GLY A 171 3.24 -10.01 28.15
CA GLY A 171 2.33 -11.06 28.54
C GLY A 171 1.04 -11.10 27.70
N LYS A 172 0.04 -11.86 28.15
CA LYS A 172 -1.16 -12.14 27.34
C LYS A 172 -2.13 -10.98 27.27
N HIS A 173 -2.29 -10.22 28.35
CA HIS A 173 -3.29 -9.16 28.44
C HIS A 173 -2.62 -7.79 28.30
N LEU A 174 -3.04 -7.04 27.31
CA LEU A 174 -2.60 -5.68 27.05
C LEU A 174 -3.54 -4.71 27.78
N THR A 175 -3.14 -4.26 28.97
CA THR A 175 -3.90 -3.29 29.76
C THR A 175 -3.27 -1.91 29.70
N GLU A 176 -4.05 -0.85 29.86
CA GLU A 176 -3.54 0.53 29.90
C GLU A 176 -2.48 0.72 30.98
N LYS A 177 -2.68 0.09 32.17
CA LYS A 177 -1.67 0.12 33.24
C LYS A 177 -0.31 -0.43 32.79
N LYS A 178 -0.28 -1.50 31.99
CA LYS A 178 0.97 -2.06 31.46
C LYS A 178 1.66 -1.13 30.47
N PHE A 179 0.90 -0.49 29.61
CA PHE A 179 1.46 0.52 28.69
C PHE A 179 2.01 1.71 29.47
N GLN A 180 1.29 2.20 30.48
CA GLN A 180 1.79 3.27 31.34
C GLN A 180 3.08 2.86 32.06
N ASN A 181 3.11 1.67 32.70
CA ASN A 181 4.31 1.15 33.36
C ASN A 181 5.51 1.04 32.38
N PHE A 182 5.23 0.70 31.11
CA PHE A 182 6.26 0.65 30.07
C PHE A 182 6.79 2.04 29.75
N GLU A 183 5.93 3.01 29.51
CA GLU A 183 6.27 4.40 29.20
C GLU A 183 7.09 5.02 30.36
N ASP A 184 6.64 4.86 31.58
CA ASP A 184 7.34 5.35 32.78
C ASP A 184 8.73 4.70 32.93
N THR A 185 8.82 3.39 32.63
CA THR A 185 10.10 2.67 32.68
C THR A 185 11.06 3.16 31.60
N LEU A 186 10.57 3.41 30.38
CA LEU A 186 11.40 3.97 29.30
C LEU A 186 11.93 5.35 29.66
N ASN A 187 11.08 6.24 30.17
CA ASN A 187 11.48 7.58 30.61
C ASN A 187 12.55 7.52 31.69
N TYR A 188 12.35 6.68 32.72
CA TYR A 188 13.34 6.48 33.78
C TYR A 188 14.68 5.96 33.22
N LEU A 189 14.66 4.96 32.33
CA LEU A 189 15.87 4.41 31.73
C LEU A 189 16.61 5.45 30.86
N PHE A 190 15.87 6.31 30.19
CA PHE A 190 16.41 7.41 29.40
C PHE A 190 17.13 8.43 30.31
N GLU A 191 16.50 8.83 31.43
CA GLU A 191 17.06 9.76 32.41
C GLU A 191 18.37 9.27 33.03
N ILE A 192 18.42 7.98 33.38
CA ILE A 192 19.63 7.39 33.99
C ILE A 192 20.68 6.86 33.00
N GLY A 193 20.41 6.99 31.69
CA GLY A 193 21.31 6.56 30.61
C GLY A 193 21.60 5.07 30.55
N LYS A 194 20.71 4.21 31.08
CA LYS A 194 20.92 2.75 31.11
C LYS A 194 20.18 2.03 30.00
N ASN A 195 20.84 1.05 29.37
CA ASN A 195 20.28 0.20 28.35
C ASN A 195 20.11 -1.23 28.90
N PRO A 196 18.87 -1.67 29.19
CA PRO A 196 18.61 -3.04 29.61
C PRO A 196 18.70 -4.01 28.41
N SER A 197 18.80 -5.30 28.70
CA SER A 197 18.61 -6.36 27.70
C SER A 197 17.13 -6.82 27.61
N ILE A 198 16.41 -6.79 28.76
CA ILE A 198 15.00 -7.16 28.83
C ILE A 198 14.25 -6.20 29.75
N ILE A 199 13.04 -5.78 29.31
CA ILE A 199 12.02 -5.08 30.11
C ILE A 199 10.81 -6.02 30.21
N ASP A 200 10.53 -6.54 31.39
CA ASP A 200 9.45 -7.50 31.62
C ASP A 200 8.27 -6.84 32.35
N ILE A 201 7.18 -6.64 31.65
CA ILE A 201 5.96 -5.94 32.10
C ILE A 201 4.81 -6.93 32.41
N ARG A 202 5.10 -8.22 32.48
CA ARG A 202 4.10 -9.26 32.75
C ARG A 202 3.51 -9.16 34.14
N TYR A 203 4.22 -8.55 35.05
CA TYR A 203 3.83 -8.43 36.46
C TYR A 203 2.71 -7.41 36.67
N LYS A 204 1.83 -7.69 37.63
CA LYS A 204 0.67 -6.83 37.89
C LYS A 204 1.07 -5.45 38.45
N ASP A 205 2.06 -5.40 39.32
CA ASP A 205 2.36 -4.22 40.14
C ASP A 205 3.80 -3.71 39.98
N GLY A 206 4.44 -4.03 38.86
CA GLY A 206 5.79 -3.54 38.58
C GLY A 206 6.40 -4.03 37.28
N VAL A 207 7.62 -3.58 37.04
CA VAL A 207 8.41 -3.94 35.86
C VAL A 207 9.74 -4.54 36.32
N ALA A 208 10.09 -5.70 35.79
CA ALA A 208 11.41 -6.28 36.04
C ALA A 208 12.37 -5.91 34.90
N ILE A 209 13.57 -5.45 35.26
CA ILE A 209 14.58 -5.00 34.30
C ILE A 209 15.79 -5.93 34.42
N LYS A 210 16.22 -6.49 33.28
CA LYS A 210 17.45 -7.27 33.21
C LYS A 210 18.48 -6.51 32.38
N TYR A 211 19.66 -6.37 32.93
CA TYR A 211 20.84 -5.89 32.22
C TYR A 211 21.64 -7.09 31.71
N GLY A 212 22.01 -7.05 30.40
CA GLY A 212 22.93 -8.04 29.86
C GLY A 212 24.33 -7.90 30.48
N LYS A 213 25.06 -9.03 30.54
CA LYS A 213 26.50 -8.98 30.69
C LYS A 213 27.13 -8.57 29.37
#